data_e40c0523c4422fdafee1fcd935b7c914
#
_entry.id   e40c0523c4422fdafee1fcd935b7c914
#
_cell.length_a   1.000
_cell.length_b   1.000
_cell.length_c   1.000
_cell.angle_alpha   90.00
_cell.angle_beta   90.00
_cell.angle_gamma   90.00
#
_symmetry.space_group_name_H-M   'P 1'
#
loop_
_entity.id
_entity.type
_entity.pdbx_description
1 polymer ?
#
loop_
_entity_poly.entity_id
_entity_poly.type
_entity_poly.pdbx_seq_one_letter_code
_entity_poly.pdbx_strand_id
1 'polypeptide(L)'
;DVCSSDLASPRFGLVGQQQTIRFHVEDAGGDGGPLAVSVATGGGATERLTLAPGEAAEFSLAIDHGGQNIVEFGVEELPGEISTANNRAITVIEGVRDRLRVLLISGAPHAGERTWRNLLKADAAVDLVHFTILRPPDKQDGTPINELSLIAFPTRELFVDKLDQFDLVIFDRYRRQVVLPMAYLRNVARYVAEGGAVLIASGPEYAQADG
;
A
#
# COMPACT_ATOMS: atom_id res chain seq x y z
N ASP A 1 -13.41 -31.54 1.57
CA ASP A 1 -14.08 -30.37 0.94
C ASP A 1 -13.85 -29.13 1.77
N VAL A 2 -13.26 -28.10 1.19
CA VAL A 2 -13.22 -26.76 1.82
C VAL A 2 -14.43 -25.99 1.35
N CYS A 3 -15.47 -25.90 2.16
CA CYS A 3 -16.66 -25.15 1.78
C CYS A 3 -16.47 -23.66 2.13
N SER A 4 -16.73 -22.76 1.17
CA SER A 4 -16.60 -21.32 1.40
C SER A 4 -17.59 -20.76 2.44
N SER A 5 -18.64 -21.51 2.76
CA SER A 5 -19.63 -21.18 3.82
C SER A 5 -19.06 -21.34 5.23
N ASP A 6 -17.98 -22.09 5.37
CA ASP A 6 -17.40 -22.47 6.66
C ASP A 6 -16.15 -21.64 6.99
N LEU A 7 -15.91 -20.61 6.17
CA LEU A 7 -14.79 -19.71 6.27
C LEU A 7 -15.26 -18.37 6.85
N ALA A 8 -15.01 -18.18 8.15
CA ALA A 8 -15.33 -16.94 8.84
C ALA A 8 -14.11 -16.01 8.84
N SER A 9 -14.13 -15.01 7.97
CA SER A 9 -13.08 -13.99 7.87
C SER A 9 -13.66 -12.59 8.00
N PRO A 10 -12.92 -11.64 8.62
CA PRO A 10 -13.30 -10.24 8.59
C PRO A 10 -13.20 -9.70 7.15
N ARG A 11 -14.10 -8.77 6.77
CA ARG A 11 -14.07 -8.15 5.44
C ARG A 11 -12.99 -7.10 5.29
N PHE A 12 -12.52 -6.52 6.40
CA PHE A 12 -11.47 -5.50 6.41
C PHE A 12 -10.61 -5.66 7.66
N GLY A 13 -9.37 -5.18 7.59
CA GLY A 13 -8.43 -5.13 8.69
C GLY A 13 -7.53 -3.91 8.59
N LEU A 14 -7.05 -3.40 9.72
CA LEU A 14 -6.13 -2.27 9.73
C LEU A 14 -4.72 -2.74 9.34
N VAL A 15 -4.07 -2.00 8.44
CA VAL A 15 -2.68 -2.25 8.06
C VAL A 15 -1.78 -2.20 9.30
N GLY A 16 -0.91 -3.19 9.44
CA GLY A 16 -0.05 -3.40 10.60
C GLY A 16 -0.68 -4.19 11.73
N GLN A 17 -1.94 -4.61 11.61
CA GLN A 17 -2.62 -5.46 12.59
C GLN A 17 -2.79 -6.89 12.07
N GLN A 18 -2.90 -7.82 13.00
CA GLN A 18 -3.24 -9.21 12.70
C GLN A 18 -4.75 -9.40 12.69
N GLN A 19 -5.24 -10.18 11.72
CA GLN A 19 -6.62 -10.61 11.61
C GLN A 19 -6.70 -12.12 11.71
N THR A 20 -7.70 -12.62 12.44
CA THR A 20 -7.91 -14.05 12.60
C THR A 20 -8.98 -14.53 11.64
N ILE A 21 -8.64 -15.54 10.85
CA ILE A 21 -9.54 -16.27 9.96
C ILE A 21 -9.84 -17.61 10.62
N ARG A 22 -11.11 -17.94 10.79
CA ARG A 22 -11.55 -19.24 11.27
C ARG A 22 -12.04 -20.07 10.11
N PHE A 23 -11.65 -21.31 10.08
CA PHE A 23 -12.06 -22.26 9.03
C PHE A 23 -12.12 -23.68 9.60
N HIS A 24 -12.82 -24.56 8.92
CA HIS A 24 -12.77 -25.97 9.13
C HIS A 24 -12.79 -26.70 7.80
N VAL A 25 -12.38 -27.94 7.80
CA VAL A 25 -12.32 -28.79 6.61
C VAL A 25 -13.16 -30.02 6.88
N GLU A 26 -14.10 -30.32 5.97
CA GLU A 26 -14.95 -31.51 6.04
C GLU A 26 -14.46 -32.58 5.06
N ASP A 27 -14.53 -33.83 5.48
CA ASP A 27 -14.30 -34.98 4.61
C ASP A 27 -15.61 -35.77 4.45
N ALA A 28 -16.32 -35.47 3.35
CA ALA A 28 -17.61 -36.09 3.07
C ALA A 28 -17.43 -37.44 2.37
N GLY A 29 -17.14 -38.48 3.13
CA GLY A 29 -17.08 -39.85 2.64
C GLY A 29 -15.69 -40.49 2.66
N GLY A 30 -14.72 -39.84 3.28
CA GLY A 30 -13.39 -40.38 3.54
C GLY A 30 -13.32 -41.29 4.77
N ASP A 31 -12.14 -41.72 5.08
CA ASP A 31 -11.84 -42.63 6.21
C ASP A 31 -11.67 -41.89 7.55
N GLY A 32 -11.86 -40.56 7.58
CA GLY A 32 -11.71 -39.71 8.76
C GLY A 32 -10.26 -39.49 9.18
N GLY A 33 -9.29 -39.76 8.32
CA GLY A 33 -7.88 -39.50 8.55
C GLY A 33 -7.54 -38.01 8.60
N PRO A 34 -6.36 -37.65 9.11
CA PRO A 34 -5.93 -36.25 9.14
C PRO A 34 -5.73 -35.68 7.74
N LEU A 35 -6.16 -34.45 7.52
CA LEU A 35 -6.11 -33.72 6.26
C LEU A 35 -4.93 -32.75 6.25
N ALA A 36 -4.17 -32.74 5.14
CA ALA A 36 -3.13 -31.75 4.93
C ALA A 36 -3.73 -30.50 4.28
N VAL A 37 -3.65 -29.38 5.00
CA VAL A 37 -4.17 -28.07 4.57
C VAL A 37 -3.02 -27.12 4.29
N SER A 38 -3.04 -26.48 3.14
CA SER A 38 -2.12 -25.40 2.79
C SER A 38 -2.83 -24.06 2.87
N VAL A 39 -2.19 -23.07 3.47
CA VAL A 39 -2.67 -21.68 3.51
C VAL A 39 -1.65 -20.80 2.81
N ALA A 40 -2.00 -20.24 1.66
CA ALA A 40 -1.15 -19.35 0.87
C ALA A 40 -1.62 -17.92 0.98
N THR A 41 -0.69 -16.98 1.20
CA THR A 41 -0.96 -15.54 1.21
C THR A 41 -0.41 -14.87 -0.04
N GLY A 42 -0.94 -13.71 -0.42
CA GLY A 42 -0.53 -12.96 -1.61
C GLY A 42 0.97 -12.59 -1.65
N GLY A 43 1.68 -12.64 -0.53
CA GLY A 43 3.14 -12.46 -0.43
C GLY A 43 3.98 -13.69 -0.75
N GLY A 44 3.35 -14.79 -1.20
CA GLY A 44 4.04 -16.03 -1.58
C GLY A 44 4.41 -16.96 -0.41
N ALA A 45 4.12 -16.59 0.83
CA ALA A 45 4.28 -17.47 1.98
C ALA A 45 3.18 -18.54 1.97
N THR A 46 3.57 -19.80 2.17
CA THR A 46 2.63 -20.92 2.29
C THR A 46 2.90 -21.64 3.61
N GLU A 47 1.89 -21.70 4.44
CA GLU A 47 1.89 -22.48 5.68
C GLU A 47 1.16 -23.80 5.46
N ARG A 48 1.62 -24.87 6.11
CA ARG A 48 0.98 -26.19 6.07
C ARG A 48 0.53 -26.60 7.45
N LEU A 49 -0.72 -27.02 7.53
CA LEU A 49 -1.38 -27.48 8.74
C LEU A 49 -1.90 -28.90 8.53
N THR A 50 -2.03 -29.65 9.60
CA THR A 50 -2.69 -30.97 9.58
C THR A 50 -3.87 -30.90 10.52
N LEU A 51 -5.08 -31.14 10.02
CA LEU A 51 -6.33 -31.02 10.76
C LEU A 51 -7.12 -32.31 10.70
N ALA A 52 -7.86 -32.60 11.76
CA ALA A 52 -8.86 -33.66 11.72
C ALA A 52 -10.12 -33.12 10.97
N PRO A 53 -10.86 -33.99 10.23
CA PRO A 53 -12.11 -33.59 9.60
C PRO A 53 -13.08 -32.99 10.61
N GLY A 54 -13.68 -31.83 10.29
CA GLY A 54 -14.57 -31.07 11.16
C GLY A 54 -13.91 -30.30 12.29
N GLU A 55 -12.58 -30.38 12.42
CA GLU A 55 -11.83 -29.58 13.40
C GLU A 55 -11.76 -28.11 12.96
N ALA A 56 -12.16 -27.21 13.86
CA ALA A 56 -12.03 -25.77 13.62
C ALA A 56 -10.58 -25.33 13.86
N ALA A 57 -10.04 -24.60 12.90
CA ALA A 57 -8.69 -24.03 12.97
C ALA A 57 -8.75 -22.51 12.83
N GLU A 58 -7.72 -21.84 13.35
CA GLU A 58 -7.52 -20.41 13.24
C GLU A 58 -6.20 -20.14 12.51
N PHE A 59 -6.26 -19.21 11.55
CA PHE A 59 -5.09 -18.69 10.85
C PHE A 59 -4.98 -17.20 11.10
N SER A 60 -3.80 -16.73 11.53
CA SER A 60 -3.52 -15.32 11.78
C SER A 60 -2.83 -14.70 10.58
N LEU A 61 -3.52 -13.78 9.90
CA LEU A 61 -2.98 -13.00 8.78
C LEU A 61 -2.52 -11.64 9.26
N ALA A 62 -1.27 -11.28 8.99
CA ALA A 62 -0.83 -9.89 9.11
C ALA A 62 -1.30 -9.10 7.88
N ILE A 63 -1.96 -7.96 8.10
CA ILE A 63 -2.36 -7.05 7.02
C ILE A 63 -1.18 -6.14 6.71
N ASP A 64 -0.40 -6.49 5.70
CA ASP A 64 0.86 -5.80 5.39
C ASP A 64 0.66 -4.55 4.54
N HIS A 65 -0.42 -4.48 3.76
CA HIS A 65 -0.69 -3.36 2.86
C HIS A 65 -2.18 -3.01 2.77
N GLY A 66 -2.47 -1.79 2.33
CA GLY A 66 -3.83 -1.35 1.96
C GLY A 66 -4.31 -2.06 0.70
N GLY A 67 -5.63 -2.17 0.53
CA GLY A 67 -6.26 -2.90 -0.56
C GLY A 67 -6.42 -4.38 -0.28
N GLN A 68 -6.51 -5.20 -1.33
CA GLN A 68 -6.88 -6.61 -1.22
C GLN A 68 -5.75 -7.49 -0.72
N ASN A 69 -5.94 -8.09 0.46
CA ASN A 69 -5.09 -9.15 1.00
C ASN A 69 -5.80 -10.48 0.76
N ILE A 70 -5.24 -11.29 -0.14
CA ILE A 70 -5.83 -12.55 -0.59
C ILE A 70 -5.22 -13.70 0.20
N VAL A 71 -6.07 -14.58 0.72
CA VAL A 71 -5.67 -15.83 1.36
C VAL A 71 -6.38 -16.98 0.66
N GLU A 72 -5.58 -17.95 0.20
CA GLU A 72 -6.05 -19.19 -0.41
C GLU A 72 -5.82 -20.34 0.54
N PHE A 73 -6.87 -21.11 0.78
CA PHE A 73 -6.85 -22.36 1.51
C PHE A 73 -6.95 -23.51 0.51
N GLY A 74 -6.09 -24.51 0.64
CA GLY A 74 -6.10 -25.70 -0.20
C GLY A 74 -5.99 -26.94 0.63
N VAL A 75 -6.73 -28.00 0.26
CA VAL A 75 -6.61 -29.35 0.86
C VAL A 75 -5.98 -30.28 -0.18
N GLU A 76 -5.08 -31.14 0.24
CA GLU A 76 -4.50 -32.16 -0.65
C GLU A 76 -5.57 -33.15 -1.12
N GLU A 77 -5.45 -33.56 -2.40
CA GLU A 77 -6.33 -34.54 -3.01
C GLU A 77 -6.26 -35.89 -2.27
N LEU A 78 -7.41 -36.45 -1.95
CA LEU A 78 -7.51 -37.74 -1.34
C LEU A 78 -7.75 -38.86 -2.36
N PRO A 79 -7.22 -40.07 -2.13
CA PRO A 79 -7.45 -41.21 -3.01
C PRO A 79 -8.95 -41.53 -3.12
N GLY A 80 -9.48 -41.49 -4.33
CA GLY A 80 -10.91 -41.79 -4.60
C GLY A 80 -11.82 -40.57 -4.62
N GLU A 81 -11.26 -39.37 -4.48
CA GLU A 81 -12.01 -38.12 -4.61
C GLU A 81 -12.55 -37.94 -6.03
N ILE A 82 -13.83 -37.60 -6.16
CA ILE A 82 -14.51 -37.46 -7.46
C ILE A 82 -14.18 -36.12 -8.13
N SER A 83 -13.89 -35.08 -7.33
CA SER A 83 -13.61 -33.74 -7.82
C SER A 83 -12.71 -32.97 -6.83
N THR A 84 -11.69 -32.32 -7.33
CA THR A 84 -10.80 -31.43 -6.59
C THR A 84 -11.23 -29.95 -6.61
N ALA A 85 -12.34 -29.65 -7.26
CA ALA A 85 -12.83 -28.26 -7.42
C ALA A 85 -13.21 -27.59 -6.09
N ASN A 86 -13.63 -28.38 -5.12
CA ASN A 86 -14.01 -27.99 -3.76
C ASN A 86 -12.86 -28.06 -2.75
N ASN A 87 -11.65 -28.42 -3.19
CA ASN A 87 -10.46 -28.48 -2.33
C ASN A 87 -9.78 -27.09 -2.19
N ARG A 88 -10.40 -26.02 -2.69
CA ARG A 88 -9.87 -24.66 -2.59
C ARG A 88 -10.94 -23.68 -2.14
N ALA A 89 -10.55 -22.80 -1.22
CA ALA A 89 -11.36 -21.66 -0.81
C ALA A 89 -10.48 -20.41 -0.79
N ILE A 90 -11.05 -19.28 -1.19
CA ILE A 90 -10.35 -18.00 -1.21
C ILE A 90 -11.12 -17.00 -0.36
N THR A 91 -10.42 -16.27 0.47
CA THR A 91 -10.96 -15.10 1.17
C THR A 91 -10.14 -13.86 0.86
N VAL A 92 -10.80 -12.72 0.85
CA VAL A 92 -10.19 -11.41 0.61
C VAL A 92 -10.50 -10.52 1.79
N ILE A 93 -9.45 -9.99 2.41
CA ILE A 93 -9.55 -9.01 3.48
C ILE A 93 -9.05 -7.66 2.96
N GLU A 94 -9.92 -6.65 2.99
CA GLU A 94 -9.55 -5.30 2.58
C GLU A 94 -8.69 -4.64 3.66
N GLY A 95 -7.42 -4.36 3.34
CA GLY A 95 -6.51 -3.63 4.21
C GLY A 95 -6.86 -2.15 4.20
N VAL A 96 -7.17 -1.60 5.38
CA VAL A 96 -7.50 -0.18 5.57
C VAL A 96 -6.40 0.47 6.40
N ARG A 97 -5.90 1.63 5.97
CA ARG A 97 -4.97 2.42 6.78
C ARG A 97 -5.76 3.31 7.74
N ASP A 98 -5.28 3.39 8.97
CA ASP A 98 -5.90 4.25 10.00
C ASP A 98 -5.79 5.74 9.63
N ARG A 99 -4.69 6.13 8.97
CA ARG A 99 -4.45 7.48 8.46
C ARG A 99 -3.86 7.46 7.07
N LEU A 100 -4.38 8.31 6.20
CA LEU A 100 -3.82 8.52 4.86
C LEU A 100 -2.55 9.37 4.96
N ARG A 101 -1.42 8.85 4.54
CA ARG A 101 -0.16 9.58 4.47
C ARG A 101 -0.06 10.31 3.13
N VAL A 102 -0.10 11.62 3.18
CA VAL A 102 -0.08 12.48 2.00
C VAL A 102 1.23 13.26 1.93
N LEU A 103 1.94 13.13 0.82
CA LEU A 103 3.11 13.96 0.51
C LEU A 103 2.68 15.11 -0.42
N LEU A 104 2.70 16.33 0.09
CA LEU A 104 2.43 17.55 -0.70
C LEU A 104 3.74 18.24 -1.05
N ILE A 105 4.01 18.39 -2.34
CA ILE A 105 5.18 19.08 -2.87
C ILE A 105 4.71 20.30 -3.62
N SER A 106 4.87 21.46 -3.01
CA SER A 106 4.54 22.73 -3.63
C SER A 106 5.75 23.32 -4.36
N GLY A 107 5.56 23.73 -5.60
CA GLY A 107 6.56 24.41 -6.41
C GLY A 107 6.74 25.87 -5.99
N ALA A 108 6.36 26.82 -6.86
CA ALA A 108 6.41 28.23 -6.53
C ALA A 108 5.31 28.59 -5.51
N PRO A 109 5.61 29.43 -4.47
CA PRO A 109 4.61 29.85 -3.50
C PRO A 109 3.42 30.54 -4.17
N HIS A 110 2.21 30.13 -3.82
CA HIS A 110 0.96 30.72 -4.32
C HIS A 110 -0.18 30.58 -3.31
N ALA A 111 -1.27 31.28 -3.51
CA ALA A 111 -2.39 31.26 -2.56
C ALA A 111 -3.01 29.87 -2.36
N GLY A 112 -3.02 29.02 -3.41
CA GLY A 112 -3.54 27.66 -3.36
C GLY A 112 -2.74 26.72 -2.46
N GLU A 113 -1.44 26.95 -2.27
CA GLU A 113 -0.60 26.17 -1.37
C GLU A 113 -1.15 26.14 0.07
N ARG A 114 -1.56 27.32 0.56
CA ARG A 114 -2.19 27.46 1.88
C ARG A 114 -3.51 26.72 1.97
N THR A 115 -4.26 26.73 0.89
CA THR A 115 -5.56 26.02 0.79
C THR A 115 -5.34 24.52 0.87
N TRP A 116 -4.41 23.96 0.10
CA TRP A 116 -4.04 22.55 0.16
C TRP A 116 -3.62 22.15 1.58
N ARG A 117 -2.68 22.90 2.15
CA ARG A 117 -2.18 22.60 3.49
C ARG A 117 -3.28 22.65 4.55
N ASN A 118 -4.13 23.67 4.50
CA ASN A 118 -5.19 23.84 5.49
C ASN A 118 -6.26 22.75 5.34
N LEU A 119 -6.65 22.41 4.10
CA LEU A 119 -7.61 21.36 3.81
C LEU A 119 -7.11 19.99 4.33
N LEU A 120 -5.89 19.62 3.97
CA LEU A 120 -5.34 18.32 4.36
C LEU A 120 -5.03 18.22 5.85
N LYS A 121 -4.60 19.32 6.50
CA LYS A 121 -4.36 19.34 7.96
C LYS A 121 -5.63 19.40 8.79
N ALA A 122 -6.75 19.86 8.23
CA ALA A 122 -8.03 19.92 8.93
C ALA A 122 -8.64 18.53 9.12
N ASP A 123 -8.25 17.55 8.31
CA ASP A 123 -8.73 16.19 8.42
C ASP A 123 -7.84 15.37 9.37
N ALA A 124 -8.43 14.87 10.45
CA ALA A 124 -7.71 14.05 11.43
C ALA A 124 -7.26 12.68 10.88
N ALA A 125 -7.86 12.21 9.79
CA ALA A 125 -7.49 10.98 9.09
C ALA A 125 -6.34 11.18 8.10
N VAL A 126 -5.77 12.39 7.98
CA VAL A 126 -4.64 12.69 7.09
C VAL A 126 -3.38 12.98 7.88
N ASP A 127 -2.31 12.24 7.58
CA ASP A 127 -0.95 12.53 8.02
C ASP A 127 -0.20 13.24 6.87
N LEU A 128 -0.09 14.57 7.00
CA LEU A 128 0.45 15.41 5.94
C LEU A 128 1.94 15.68 6.13
N VAL A 129 2.73 15.27 5.15
CA VAL A 129 4.12 15.72 4.95
C VAL A 129 4.14 16.75 3.84
N HIS A 130 4.52 17.98 4.14
CA HIS A 130 4.49 19.11 3.21
C HIS A 130 5.85 19.73 3.02
N PHE A 131 6.26 19.89 1.77
CA PHE A 131 7.47 20.61 1.37
C PHE A 131 7.15 21.67 0.33
N THR A 132 7.71 22.86 0.52
CA THR A 132 7.66 23.95 -0.45
C THR A 132 9.05 24.19 -1.02
N ILE A 133 9.16 24.23 -2.34
CA ILE A 133 10.42 24.50 -3.03
C ILE A 133 10.57 26.01 -3.17
N LEU A 134 11.21 26.64 -2.18
CA LEU A 134 11.32 28.09 -2.10
C LEU A 134 12.34 28.73 -3.03
N ARG A 135 13.36 27.97 -3.51
CA ARG A 135 14.38 28.47 -4.46
C ARG A 135 14.83 27.39 -5.43
N PRO A 136 14.95 27.70 -6.72
CA PRO A 136 15.78 26.94 -7.62
C PRO A 136 17.26 27.06 -7.17
N PRO A 137 18.05 25.96 -7.23
CA PRO A 137 19.45 25.99 -6.84
C PRO A 137 20.34 26.92 -7.69
N ASP A 138 19.83 27.50 -8.76
CA ASP A 138 20.60 28.24 -9.78
C ASP A 138 20.76 29.73 -9.52
N LYS A 139 20.17 30.30 -8.46
CA LYS A 139 20.50 31.68 -8.07
C LYS A 139 21.76 31.71 -7.22
N GLN A 140 22.89 31.77 -7.88
CA GLN A 140 24.18 32.12 -7.29
C GLN A 140 24.20 33.64 -6.97
N ASP A 141 23.68 34.01 -5.82
CA ASP A 141 23.85 35.37 -5.27
C ASP A 141 25.07 35.47 -4.32
N GLY A 142 26.06 34.58 -4.52
CA GLY A 142 27.34 34.66 -3.83
C GLY A 142 27.33 34.33 -2.34
N THR A 143 26.18 33.98 -1.76
CA THR A 143 26.10 33.57 -0.36
C THR A 143 26.44 32.08 -0.23
N PRO A 144 27.42 31.70 0.62
CA PRO A 144 27.76 30.30 0.82
C PRO A 144 26.56 29.51 1.29
N ILE A 145 26.31 28.34 0.71
CA ILE A 145 25.18 27.42 1.02
C ILE A 145 25.12 27.09 2.53
N ASN A 146 26.27 27.12 3.21
CA ASN A 146 26.40 26.83 4.64
C ASN A 146 25.83 27.90 5.57
N GLU A 147 25.62 29.13 5.10
CA GLU A 147 25.02 30.23 5.87
C GLU A 147 23.50 30.32 5.71
N LEU A 148 22.96 29.68 4.69
CA LEU A 148 21.53 29.53 4.52
C LEU A 148 21.11 28.24 5.24
N SER A 149 20.63 28.36 6.48
CA SER A 149 20.04 27.26 7.25
C SER A 149 18.72 26.76 6.65
N LEU A 150 18.71 26.54 5.33
CA LEU A 150 17.61 25.94 4.63
C LEU A 150 17.75 24.44 4.82
N ILE A 151 16.77 23.82 5.46
CA ILE A 151 16.63 22.36 5.48
C ILE A 151 16.66 21.91 4.03
N ALA A 152 17.74 21.22 3.65
CA ALA A 152 17.84 20.67 2.30
C ALA A 152 16.64 19.75 2.07
N PHE A 153 15.95 19.93 0.95
CA PHE A 153 14.82 19.07 0.59
C PHE A 153 15.28 17.60 0.58
N PRO A 154 14.73 16.72 1.43
CA PRO A 154 15.23 15.36 1.61
C PRO A 154 14.80 14.46 0.45
N THR A 155 15.27 14.77 -0.76
CA THR A 155 14.84 14.11 -2.00
C THR A 155 15.05 12.61 -1.98
N ARG A 156 16.21 12.15 -1.48
CA ARG A 156 16.51 10.73 -1.41
C ARG A 156 15.56 10.00 -0.43
N GLU A 157 15.41 10.53 0.76
CA GLU A 157 14.56 9.94 1.79
C GLU A 157 13.11 9.79 1.31
N LEU A 158 12.57 10.84 0.67
CA LEU A 158 11.17 10.87 0.22
C LEU A 158 10.92 10.05 -1.04
N PHE A 159 11.84 10.06 -2.02
CA PHE A 159 11.60 9.48 -3.34
C PHE A 159 12.33 8.15 -3.59
N VAL A 160 13.14 7.68 -2.64
CA VAL A 160 13.81 6.37 -2.71
C VAL A 160 13.44 5.51 -1.53
N ASP A 161 13.57 6.05 -0.30
CA ASP A 161 13.51 5.22 0.91
C ASP A 161 12.10 5.12 1.49
N LYS A 162 11.21 6.10 1.25
CA LYS A 162 9.89 6.21 1.90
C LYS A 162 8.71 6.46 0.96
N LEU A 163 8.91 6.44 -0.35
CA LEU A 163 7.86 6.78 -1.32
C LEU A 163 6.65 5.84 -1.23
N ASP A 164 6.89 4.57 -1.02
CA ASP A 164 5.92 3.50 -0.85
C ASP A 164 5.08 3.61 0.43
N GLN A 165 5.54 4.42 1.40
CA GLN A 165 4.80 4.67 2.63
C GLN A 165 3.70 5.72 2.49
N PHE A 166 3.67 6.47 1.39
CA PHE A 166 2.62 7.44 1.10
C PHE A 166 1.47 6.79 0.33
N ASP A 167 0.25 7.21 0.66
CA ASP A 167 -0.96 6.81 -0.06
C ASP A 167 -1.26 7.73 -1.23
N LEU A 168 -0.84 9.01 -1.11
CA LEU A 168 -1.04 10.03 -2.14
C LEU A 168 0.16 10.97 -2.18
N VAL A 169 0.68 11.20 -3.38
CA VAL A 169 1.68 12.25 -3.66
C VAL A 169 1.03 13.35 -4.48
N ILE A 170 1.08 14.59 -3.99
CA ILE A 170 0.52 15.76 -4.67
C ILE A 170 1.67 16.65 -5.13
N PHE A 171 1.75 16.90 -6.43
CA PHE A 171 2.60 17.93 -7.01
C PHE A 171 1.75 19.16 -7.30
N ASP A 172 1.93 20.22 -6.50
CA ASP A 172 1.20 21.47 -6.64
C ASP A 172 2.07 22.53 -7.31
N ARG A 173 1.72 22.93 -8.53
CA ARG A 173 2.46 23.89 -9.39
C ARG A 173 3.97 23.59 -9.46
N TYR A 174 4.29 22.31 -9.47
CA TYR A 174 5.67 21.85 -9.57
C TYR A 174 6.18 22.08 -10.99
N ARG A 175 7.31 22.77 -11.11
CA ARG A 175 8.05 22.91 -12.37
C ARG A 175 9.22 21.90 -12.39
N ARG A 176 9.43 21.29 -13.54
CA ARG A 176 10.55 20.38 -13.77
C ARG A 176 11.88 21.14 -13.86
N GLN A 177 12.22 21.94 -12.87
CA GLN A 177 13.49 22.64 -12.81
C GLN A 177 14.36 22.03 -11.69
N VAL A 178 15.37 21.24 -12.09
CA VAL A 178 16.60 20.86 -11.34
C VAL A 178 16.44 20.23 -9.95
N VAL A 179 15.36 20.44 -9.22
CA VAL A 179 15.21 19.97 -7.83
C VAL A 179 15.01 18.46 -7.73
N LEU A 180 14.20 17.88 -8.64
CA LEU A 180 14.02 16.43 -8.73
C LEU A 180 14.67 15.89 -10.02
N PRO A 181 15.82 15.23 -9.92
CA PRO A 181 16.40 14.48 -11.03
C PRO A 181 15.43 13.47 -11.64
N MET A 182 15.59 13.18 -12.92
CA MET A 182 14.75 12.21 -13.65
C MET A 182 14.68 10.82 -12.99
N ALA A 183 15.71 10.46 -12.23
CA ALA A 183 15.72 9.21 -11.48
C ALA A 183 14.58 9.14 -10.45
N TYR A 184 14.31 10.24 -9.74
CA TYR A 184 13.21 10.29 -8.75
C TYR A 184 11.84 10.31 -9.41
N LEU A 185 11.67 10.98 -10.55
CA LEU A 185 10.44 10.94 -11.32
C LEU A 185 10.14 9.54 -11.86
N ARG A 186 11.18 8.77 -12.21
CA ARG A 186 11.02 7.34 -12.55
C ARG A 186 10.55 6.49 -11.36
N ASN A 187 11.03 6.80 -10.15
CA ASN A 187 10.54 6.13 -8.95
C ASN A 187 9.06 6.45 -8.70
N VAL A 188 8.64 7.70 -8.91
CA VAL A 188 7.22 8.08 -8.84
C VAL A 188 6.39 7.33 -9.88
N ALA A 189 6.88 7.19 -11.12
CA ALA A 189 6.18 6.43 -12.15
C ALA A 189 6.05 4.93 -11.78
N ARG A 190 7.09 4.35 -11.18
CA ARG A 190 7.05 2.98 -10.66
C ARG A 190 6.05 2.86 -9.51
N TYR A 191 6.07 3.77 -8.55
CA TYR A 191 5.12 3.85 -7.44
C TYR A 191 3.66 3.84 -7.94
N VAL A 192 3.35 4.61 -9.00
CA VAL A 192 2.01 4.60 -9.63
C VAL A 192 1.71 3.25 -10.29
N ALA A 193 2.68 2.64 -10.98
CA ALA A 193 2.52 1.33 -11.61
C ALA A 193 2.28 0.21 -10.57
N GLU A 194 2.79 0.39 -9.35
CA GLU A 194 2.61 -0.52 -8.21
C GLU A 194 1.34 -0.21 -7.38
N GLY A 195 0.48 0.72 -7.84
CA GLY A 195 -0.81 1.03 -7.22
C GLY A 195 -0.86 2.30 -6.38
N GLY A 196 0.22 3.06 -6.30
CA GLY A 196 0.26 4.35 -5.62
C GLY A 196 -0.52 5.45 -6.36
N ALA A 197 -1.00 6.46 -5.64
CA ALA A 197 -1.77 7.56 -6.21
C ALA A 197 -0.94 8.85 -6.33
N VAL A 198 -1.02 9.51 -7.50
CA VAL A 198 -0.38 10.80 -7.75
C VAL A 198 -1.39 11.80 -8.29
N LEU A 199 -1.42 12.99 -7.70
CA LEU A 199 -2.19 14.13 -8.18
C LEU A 199 -1.22 15.23 -8.67
N ILE A 200 -1.37 15.66 -9.91
CA ILE A 200 -0.63 16.79 -10.48
C ILE A 200 -1.60 17.98 -10.62
N ALA A 201 -1.47 18.93 -9.69
CA ALA A 201 -2.20 20.19 -9.73
C ALA A 201 -1.39 21.25 -10.49
N SER A 202 -1.60 21.32 -11.81
CA SER A 202 -0.85 22.23 -12.68
C SER A 202 -1.28 23.69 -12.52
N GLY A 203 -0.32 24.60 -12.64
CA GLY A 203 -0.58 26.04 -12.78
C GLY A 203 -0.69 26.48 -14.24
N PRO A 204 -0.94 27.78 -14.48
CA PRO A 204 -0.98 28.34 -15.83
C PRO A 204 0.34 28.18 -16.59
N GLU A 205 1.42 27.97 -15.88
CA GLU A 205 2.77 27.72 -16.43
C GLU A 205 2.88 26.38 -17.18
N TYR A 206 2.00 25.42 -16.89
CA TYR A 206 2.00 24.10 -17.56
C TYR A 206 1.76 24.20 -19.08
N ALA A 207 1.09 25.24 -19.53
CA ALA A 207 0.86 25.49 -20.96
C ALA A 207 2.07 26.13 -21.68
N GLN A 208 3.14 26.47 -20.95
CA GLN A 208 4.38 27.02 -21.52
C GLN A 208 5.34 25.90 -21.91
N ALA A 209 6.14 26.10 -22.97
CA ALA A 209 7.05 25.08 -23.50
C ALA A 209 8.10 24.54 -22.48
N ASP A 210 8.35 25.30 -21.41
CA ASP A 210 9.29 24.99 -20.33
C ASP A 210 8.59 24.54 -19.04
N GLY A 211 7.30 24.24 -19.09
CA GLY A 211 6.46 23.85 -17.95
C GLY A 211 6.62 22.39 -17.51
#